data_b1a8adeaea463e32bff1f065753cc875
#
_entry.id   b1a8adeaea463e32bff1f065753cc875
#
_cell.length_a   1.000
_cell.length_b   1.000
_cell.length_c   1.000
_cell.angle_alpha   90.00
_cell.angle_beta   90.00
_cell.angle_gamma   90.00
#
_symmetry.space_group_name_H-M   'P 1'
#
loop_
_entity.id
_entity.type
_entity.pdbx_description
1 polymer ?
#
loop_
_entity_poly.entity_id
_entity_poly.type
_entity_poly.pdbx_seq_one_letter_code
_entity_poly.pdbx_strand_id
1 'polypeptide(L)'
;MKGKATSFDIAYMAGVSQSTVSRALRDSPAVNQETKDRIFAIAKQLNYKVDKNASNLRKQRSGTLALLLFEDPTVDDSQINPFFLSMLGSITRACTKRGHDLLISFQQLSNDWHADYEDSKKADGIILLGYGDYVDYEEKLNQLLAQQTHFVCWGAQVEGHPEFTIRSNNRQGGRLAAEHLLQFGYQSFAFIGIASAHAPEFNERYQGYIEALAEKGIDPAAVAQVDAISTEQAGFEATLQLLNAGPQPRAIFAASDLIAIGIMRALQNKGLRIPED
;
A
#
# COMPACT_ATOMS: atom_id res chain seq x y z
N MET A 1 -40.87 3.80 -21.66
CA MET A 1 -39.47 3.39 -21.38
C MET A 1 -39.44 1.87 -21.36
N LYS A 2 -38.80 1.20 -22.34
CA LYS A 2 -38.58 -0.25 -22.27
C LYS A 2 -37.58 -0.50 -21.12
N GLY A 3 -38.01 -1.25 -20.10
CA GLY A 3 -37.14 -1.65 -19.00
C GLY A 3 -35.88 -2.40 -19.48
N LYS A 4 -34.79 -2.39 -18.71
CA LYS A 4 -33.62 -3.21 -19.03
C LYS A 4 -34.03 -4.69 -19.13
N ALA A 5 -33.57 -5.37 -20.19
CA ALA A 5 -33.79 -6.81 -20.33
C ALA A 5 -33.25 -7.57 -19.10
N THR A 6 -33.97 -8.57 -18.68
CA THR A 6 -33.68 -9.40 -17.51
C THR A 6 -33.33 -10.84 -17.92
N SER A 7 -32.79 -11.62 -17.02
CA SER A 7 -32.57 -13.07 -17.24
C SER A 7 -33.89 -13.84 -17.42
N PHE A 8 -35.01 -13.30 -16.97
CA PHE A 8 -36.34 -13.87 -17.19
C PHE A 8 -36.79 -13.68 -18.63
N ASP A 9 -36.49 -12.53 -19.24
CA ASP A 9 -36.83 -12.29 -20.67
C ASP A 9 -36.04 -13.26 -21.57
N ILE A 10 -34.77 -13.50 -21.25
CA ILE A 10 -33.95 -14.50 -21.96
C ILE A 10 -34.54 -15.90 -21.77
N ALA A 11 -34.91 -16.27 -20.53
CA ALA A 11 -35.50 -17.55 -20.21
C ALA A 11 -36.78 -17.81 -21.01
N TYR A 12 -37.67 -16.80 -21.08
CA TYR A 12 -38.90 -16.83 -21.87
C TYR A 12 -38.62 -17.04 -23.37
N MET A 13 -37.73 -16.23 -23.95
CA MET A 13 -37.38 -16.33 -25.38
C MET A 13 -36.62 -17.61 -25.72
N ALA A 14 -35.80 -18.14 -24.83
CA ALA A 14 -35.05 -19.37 -25.04
C ALA A 14 -35.86 -20.65 -24.74
N GLY A 15 -37.05 -20.54 -24.15
CA GLY A 15 -37.87 -21.68 -23.75
C GLY A 15 -37.25 -22.53 -22.65
N VAL A 16 -36.51 -21.93 -21.72
CA VAL A 16 -35.80 -22.62 -20.62
C VAL A 16 -36.07 -21.95 -19.29
N SER A 17 -35.69 -22.56 -18.19
CA SER A 17 -35.79 -21.93 -16.87
C SER A 17 -34.75 -20.83 -16.69
N GLN A 18 -35.04 -19.85 -15.82
CA GLN A 18 -34.08 -18.79 -15.44
C GLN A 18 -32.78 -19.39 -14.85
N SER A 19 -32.88 -20.50 -14.14
CA SER A 19 -31.73 -21.22 -13.61
C SER A 19 -30.85 -21.80 -14.73
N THR A 20 -31.43 -22.25 -15.82
CA THR A 20 -30.72 -22.73 -17.02
C THR A 20 -30.01 -21.57 -17.71
N VAL A 21 -30.64 -20.42 -17.85
CA VAL A 21 -30.00 -19.20 -18.37
C VAL A 21 -28.82 -18.80 -17.51
N SER A 22 -28.99 -18.76 -16.20
CA SER A 22 -27.92 -18.45 -15.25
C SER A 22 -26.73 -19.41 -15.32
N ARG A 23 -26.97 -20.70 -15.54
CA ARG A 23 -25.91 -21.73 -15.73
C ARG A 23 -25.22 -21.55 -17.09
N ALA A 24 -25.98 -21.34 -18.16
CA ALA A 24 -25.44 -21.14 -19.50
C ALA A 24 -24.52 -19.90 -19.57
N LEU A 25 -24.98 -18.78 -19.03
CA LEU A 25 -24.18 -17.53 -18.99
C LEU A 25 -22.90 -17.63 -18.15
N ARG A 26 -22.75 -18.64 -17.30
CA ARG A 26 -21.54 -18.99 -16.54
C ARG A 26 -20.75 -20.14 -17.17
N ASP A 27 -21.09 -20.52 -18.38
CA ASP A 27 -20.48 -21.64 -19.11
C ASP A 27 -20.48 -22.98 -18.36
N SER A 28 -21.51 -23.23 -17.56
CA SER A 28 -21.63 -24.47 -16.79
C SER A 28 -21.68 -25.71 -17.70
N PRO A 29 -20.95 -26.78 -17.39
CA PRO A 29 -21.04 -28.03 -18.14
C PRO A 29 -22.41 -28.73 -18.01
N ALA A 30 -23.24 -28.33 -17.06
CA ALA A 30 -24.59 -28.86 -16.88
C ALA A 30 -25.60 -28.37 -17.96
N VAL A 31 -25.19 -27.49 -18.89
CA VAL A 31 -25.98 -27.02 -20.01
C VAL A 31 -25.29 -27.40 -21.31
N ASN A 32 -25.99 -28.05 -22.22
CA ASN A 32 -25.45 -28.46 -23.51
C ASN A 32 -25.10 -27.25 -24.38
N GLN A 33 -24.19 -27.44 -25.34
CA GLN A 33 -23.65 -26.34 -26.18
C GLN A 33 -24.72 -25.65 -26.99
N GLU A 34 -25.63 -26.39 -27.61
CA GLU A 34 -26.74 -25.84 -28.43
C GLU A 34 -27.60 -24.87 -27.60
N THR A 35 -27.94 -25.23 -26.36
CA THR A 35 -28.74 -24.39 -25.46
C THR A 35 -27.91 -23.14 -25.02
N LYS A 36 -26.60 -23.29 -24.77
CA LYS A 36 -25.73 -22.15 -24.49
C LYS A 36 -25.72 -21.16 -25.64
N ASP A 37 -25.47 -21.64 -26.88
CA ASP A 37 -25.41 -20.82 -28.09
C ASP A 37 -26.69 -20.04 -28.30
N ARG A 38 -27.85 -20.69 -28.15
CA ARG A 38 -29.15 -20.05 -28.22
C ARG A 38 -29.33 -18.94 -27.16
N ILE A 39 -28.95 -19.21 -25.92
CA ILE A 39 -29.04 -18.25 -24.83
C ILE A 39 -28.10 -17.06 -25.07
N PHE A 40 -26.88 -17.28 -25.54
CA PHE A 40 -25.95 -16.22 -25.87
C PHE A 40 -26.43 -15.35 -27.04
N ALA A 41 -27.03 -15.95 -28.06
CA ALA A 41 -27.61 -15.22 -29.18
C ALA A 41 -28.75 -14.28 -28.72
N ILE A 42 -29.65 -14.78 -27.88
CA ILE A 42 -30.76 -14.00 -27.31
C ILE A 42 -30.22 -12.89 -26.39
N ALA A 43 -29.26 -13.19 -25.53
CA ALA A 43 -28.65 -12.21 -24.64
C ALA A 43 -28.00 -11.06 -25.44
N LYS A 44 -27.31 -11.38 -26.54
CA LYS A 44 -26.75 -10.39 -27.48
C LYS A 44 -27.83 -9.55 -28.16
N GLN A 45 -28.92 -10.19 -28.64
CA GLN A 45 -30.05 -9.51 -29.27
C GLN A 45 -30.73 -8.52 -28.32
N LEU A 46 -30.88 -8.89 -27.06
CA LEU A 46 -31.48 -8.05 -26.02
C LEU A 46 -30.52 -7.04 -25.41
N ASN A 47 -29.27 -7.00 -25.86
CA ASN A 47 -28.15 -6.23 -25.22
C ASN A 47 -28.09 -6.48 -23.71
N TYR A 48 -28.34 -7.72 -23.29
CA TYR A 48 -28.33 -8.11 -21.89
C TYR A 48 -26.88 -8.21 -21.37
N LYS A 49 -26.64 -7.55 -20.30
CA LYS A 49 -25.39 -7.71 -19.52
C LYS A 49 -25.74 -8.36 -18.21
N VAL A 50 -24.97 -9.41 -17.84
CA VAL A 50 -25.13 -10.07 -16.54
C VAL A 50 -24.97 -9.01 -15.45
N ASP A 51 -25.96 -8.87 -14.61
CA ASP A 51 -25.85 -8.03 -13.42
C ASP A 51 -24.90 -8.71 -12.44
N LYS A 52 -23.66 -8.19 -12.38
CA LYS A 52 -22.64 -8.67 -11.47
C LYS A 52 -23.10 -8.56 -10.02
N ASN A 53 -23.82 -7.48 -9.66
CA ASN A 53 -24.29 -7.24 -8.29
C ASN A 53 -25.30 -8.31 -7.87
N ALA A 54 -26.28 -8.65 -8.73
CA ALA A 54 -27.23 -9.74 -8.45
C ALA A 54 -26.55 -11.11 -8.38
N SER A 55 -25.48 -11.34 -9.13
CA SER A 55 -24.66 -12.55 -9.05
C SER A 55 -23.83 -12.60 -7.77
N ASN A 56 -23.23 -11.50 -7.40
CA ASN A 56 -22.39 -11.32 -6.22
C ASN A 56 -23.22 -11.48 -4.93
N LEU A 57 -24.42 -10.88 -4.89
CA LEU A 57 -25.35 -11.02 -3.77
C LEU A 57 -25.69 -12.50 -3.47
N ARG A 58 -25.89 -13.33 -4.51
CA ARG A 58 -26.13 -14.78 -4.33
C ARG A 58 -24.89 -15.54 -3.86
N LYS A 59 -23.68 -15.05 -4.16
CA LYS A 59 -22.41 -15.65 -3.75
C LYS A 59 -21.96 -15.13 -2.41
N GLN A 60 -22.66 -14.17 -1.82
CA GLN A 60 -22.24 -13.41 -0.62
C GLN A 60 -20.84 -12.80 -0.74
N ARG A 61 -20.43 -12.41 -1.95
CA ARG A 61 -19.15 -11.76 -2.25
C ARG A 61 -19.39 -10.53 -3.10
N SER A 62 -18.66 -9.43 -2.81
CA SER A 62 -18.73 -8.20 -3.59
C SER A 62 -17.97 -8.29 -4.91
N GLY A 63 -16.90 -9.11 -4.95
CA GLY A 63 -15.93 -9.14 -6.04
C GLY A 63 -15.04 -7.88 -6.06
N THR A 64 -15.03 -7.13 -4.97
CA THR A 64 -14.30 -5.88 -4.79
C THR A 64 -13.29 -6.02 -3.66
N LEU A 65 -12.11 -5.45 -3.81
CA LEU A 65 -11.16 -5.23 -2.71
C LEU A 65 -11.13 -3.74 -2.37
N ALA A 66 -11.12 -3.41 -1.09
CA ALA A 66 -10.92 -2.04 -0.64
C ALA A 66 -9.42 -1.76 -0.47
N LEU A 67 -8.94 -0.66 -1.03
CA LEU A 67 -7.58 -0.17 -0.79
C LEU A 67 -7.69 1.13 0.00
N LEU A 68 -7.14 1.12 1.21
CA LEU A 68 -7.17 2.26 2.12
C LEU A 68 -5.78 2.89 2.18
N LEU A 69 -5.68 4.12 1.66
CA LEU A 69 -4.47 4.93 1.72
C LEU A 69 -4.42 5.67 3.05
N PHE A 70 -3.24 5.74 3.63
CA PHE A 70 -3.00 6.72 4.68
C PHE A 70 -2.74 8.08 4.04
N GLU A 71 -3.40 9.11 4.55
CA GLU A 71 -3.18 10.51 4.22
C GLU A 71 -2.64 11.21 5.46
N ASP A 72 -1.50 11.86 5.34
CA ASP A 72 -0.93 12.64 6.44
C ASP A 72 -1.65 13.99 6.50
N PRO A 73 -2.43 14.28 7.56
CA PRO A 73 -3.18 15.53 7.67
C PRO A 73 -2.29 16.79 7.84
N THR A 74 -0.99 16.60 8.05
CA THR A 74 -0.02 17.71 8.19
C THR A 74 0.59 18.13 6.87
N VAL A 75 0.38 17.36 5.80
CA VAL A 75 0.83 17.65 4.43
C VAL A 75 -0.33 18.21 3.64
N ASP A 76 -0.04 19.16 2.74
CA ASP A 76 -1.02 19.71 1.79
C ASP A 76 -1.86 18.57 1.17
N ASP A 77 -3.18 18.65 1.33
CA ASP A 77 -4.20 17.65 0.91
C ASP A 77 -4.11 17.20 -0.57
N SER A 78 -3.23 17.83 -1.34
CA SER A 78 -3.07 17.55 -2.77
C SER A 78 -2.02 16.47 -3.10
N GLN A 79 -1.25 15.96 -2.13
CA GLN A 79 -0.08 15.14 -2.44
C GLN A 79 -0.09 13.75 -1.77
N ILE A 80 -0.68 12.77 -2.44
CA ILE A 80 -0.41 11.36 -2.12
C ILE A 80 1.06 11.07 -2.43
N ASN A 81 1.77 10.45 -1.48
CA ASN A 81 3.16 10.05 -1.67
C ASN A 81 3.34 9.29 -3.00
N PRO A 82 4.23 9.75 -3.91
CA PRO A 82 4.43 9.16 -5.23
C PRO A 82 4.74 7.65 -5.21
N PHE A 83 5.38 7.17 -4.15
CA PHE A 83 5.62 5.75 -3.92
C PHE A 83 4.31 4.95 -3.86
N PHE A 84 3.33 5.40 -3.08
CA PHE A 84 2.02 4.74 -2.98
C PHE A 84 1.21 4.86 -4.26
N LEU A 85 1.33 5.97 -5.01
CA LEU A 85 0.69 6.10 -6.33
C LEU A 85 1.24 5.07 -7.33
N SER A 86 2.55 4.81 -7.32
CA SER A 86 3.16 3.77 -8.16
C SER A 86 2.66 2.37 -7.81
N MET A 87 2.55 2.07 -6.51
CA MET A 87 2.00 0.81 -6.01
C MET A 87 0.53 0.65 -6.40
N LEU A 88 -0.28 1.71 -6.29
CA LEU A 88 -1.68 1.71 -6.66
C LEU A 88 -1.90 1.24 -8.10
N GLY A 89 -1.10 1.74 -9.05
CA GLY A 89 -1.15 1.29 -10.44
C GLY A 89 -0.86 -0.20 -10.62
N SER A 90 0.06 -0.75 -9.84
CA SER A 90 0.42 -2.17 -9.87
C SER A 90 -0.64 -3.05 -9.21
N ILE A 91 -1.18 -2.63 -8.08
CA ILE A 91 -2.27 -3.30 -7.37
C ILE A 91 -3.52 -3.34 -8.24
N THR A 92 -3.91 -2.21 -8.87
CA THR A 92 -5.07 -2.15 -9.77
C THR A 92 -4.95 -3.17 -10.90
N ARG A 93 -3.78 -3.27 -11.56
CA ARG A 93 -3.54 -4.28 -12.60
C ARG A 93 -3.67 -5.71 -12.07
N ALA A 94 -3.17 -5.98 -10.87
CA ALA A 94 -3.22 -7.29 -10.24
C ALA A 94 -4.67 -7.70 -9.87
N CYS A 95 -5.46 -6.77 -9.33
CA CYS A 95 -6.88 -6.97 -9.02
C CYS A 95 -7.68 -7.25 -10.30
N THR A 96 -7.52 -6.42 -11.34
CA THR A 96 -8.22 -6.59 -12.62
C THR A 96 -7.91 -7.94 -13.27
N LYS A 97 -6.63 -8.37 -13.27
CA LYS A 97 -6.24 -9.69 -13.80
C LYS A 97 -6.92 -10.85 -13.07
N ARG A 98 -7.24 -10.67 -11.79
CA ARG A 98 -7.91 -11.67 -10.95
C ARG A 98 -9.44 -11.53 -10.91
N GLY A 99 -9.99 -10.57 -11.67
CA GLY A 99 -11.42 -10.35 -11.78
C GLY A 99 -12.03 -9.61 -10.58
N HIS A 100 -11.21 -8.90 -9.78
CA HIS A 100 -11.67 -8.04 -8.70
C HIS A 100 -11.70 -6.57 -9.15
N ASP A 101 -12.73 -5.87 -8.73
CA ASP A 101 -12.78 -4.41 -8.78
C ASP A 101 -11.99 -3.85 -7.58
N LEU A 102 -11.46 -2.62 -7.68
CA LEU A 102 -10.74 -1.96 -6.61
C LEU A 102 -11.49 -0.70 -6.17
N LEU A 103 -11.90 -0.66 -4.91
CA LEU A 103 -12.45 0.51 -4.24
C LEU A 103 -11.32 1.22 -3.50
N ILE A 104 -11.08 2.49 -3.81
CA ILE A 104 -10.03 3.29 -3.18
C ILE A 104 -10.67 4.26 -2.20
N SER A 105 -10.12 4.35 -1.00
CA SER A 105 -10.56 5.26 0.05
C SER A 105 -9.38 5.64 0.95
N PHE A 106 -9.60 6.52 1.92
CA PHE A 106 -8.62 6.90 2.92
C PHE A 106 -8.93 6.25 4.27
N GLN A 107 -7.87 5.92 5.02
CA GLN A 107 -7.98 5.27 6.34
C GLN A 107 -8.73 6.15 7.36
N GLN A 108 -8.51 7.47 7.30
CA GLN A 108 -9.08 8.44 8.23
C GLN A 108 -10.59 8.64 8.09
N LEU A 109 -11.18 8.18 6.99
CA LEU A 109 -12.62 8.32 6.73
C LEU A 109 -13.49 7.29 7.47
N SER A 110 -12.88 6.33 8.18
CA SER A 110 -13.57 5.28 8.91
C SER A 110 -12.90 5.00 10.25
N ASN A 111 -13.69 4.68 11.25
CA ASN A 111 -13.22 4.23 12.55
C ASN A 111 -13.30 2.70 12.71
N ASP A 112 -14.13 2.02 11.94
CA ASP A 112 -14.28 0.57 11.92
C ASP A 112 -14.26 0.07 10.47
N TRP A 113 -13.06 -0.31 10.01
CA TRP A 113 -12.87 -0.76 8.62
C TRP A 113 -13.57 -2.10 8.33
N HIS A 114 -13.68 -2.98 9.32
CA HIS A 114 -14.40 -4.25 9.14
C HIS A 114 -15.88 -4.02 8.86
N ALA A 115 -16.55 -3.25 9.72
CA ALA A 115 -17.96 -2.94 9.56
C ALA A 115 -18.25 -2.18 8.26
N ASP A 116 -17.39 -1.21 7.90
CA ASP A 116 -17.61 -0.36 6.75
C ASP A 116 -17.34 -1.05 5.41
N TYR A 117 -16.52 -2.10 5.37
CA TYR A 117 -16.16 -2.76 4.12
C TYR A 117 -16.63 -4.21 4.04
N GLU A 118 -16.32 -5.08 5.00
CA GLU A 118 -16.71 -6.49 4.93
C GLU A 118 -18.15 -6.75 5.35
N ASP A 119 -18.57 -6.28 6.52
CA ASP A 119 -19.95 -6.47 7.01
C ASP A 119 -20.97 -5.79 6.11
N SER A 120 -20.65 -4.58 5.63
CA SER A 120 -21.47 -3.86 4.65
C SER A 120 -21.44 -4.47 3.25
N LYS A 121 -20.59 -5.47 3.01
CA LYS A 121 -20.36 -6.13 1.70
C LYS A 121 -19.92 -5.18 0.59
N LYS A 122 -19.27 -4.08 0.92
CA LYS A 122 -18.62 -3.19 -0.04
C LYS A 122 -17.36 -3.82 -0.62
N ALA A 123 -16.62 -4.58 0.19
CA ALA A 123 -15.41 -5.28 -0.23
C ALA A 123 -15.33 -6.69 0.38
N ASP A 124 -14.59 -7.57 -0.26
CA ASP A 124 -14.31 -8.94 0.20
C ASP A 124 -13.01 -9.03 1.00
N GLY A 125 -12.29 -7.93 1.13
CA GLY A 125 -11.05 -7.79 1.88
C GLY A 125 -10.43 -6.41 1.70
N ILE A 126 -9.44 -6.10 2.53
CA ILE A 126 -8.85 -4.77 2.67
C ILE A 126 -7.35 -4.81 2.38
N ILE A 127 -6.87 -3.86 1.61
CA ILE A 127 -5.44 -3.60 1.36
C ILE A 127 -5.10 -2.26 2.04
N LEU A 128 -4.16 -2.28 2.97
CA LEU A 128 -3.73 -1.10 3.71
C LEU A 128 -2.38 -0.61 3.16
N LEU A 129 -2.32 0.65 2.72
CA LEU A 129 -1.09 1.27 2.23
C LEU A 129 -0.73 2.50 3.06
N GLY A 130 0.41 2.39 3.74
CA GLY A 130 0.92 3.45 4.60
C GLY A 130 0.19 3.53 5.94
N TYR A 131 0.78 4.30 6.82
CA TYR A 131 0.26 4.67 8.13
C TYR A 131 1.00 5.94 8.60
N GLY A 132 0.46 6.63 9.59
CA GLY A 132 1.12 7.77 10.23
C GLY A 132 2.08 7.32 11.33
N ASP A 133 1.58 7.26 12.55
CA ASP A 133 2.29 6.66 13.68
C ASP A 133 1.96 5.17 13.79
N TYR A 134 2.99 4.33 13.87
CA TYR A 134 2.77 2.88 13.91
C TYR A 134 2.11 2.43 15.22
N VAL A 135 2.37 3.10 16.33
CA VAL A 135 1.79 2.74 17.62
C VAL A 135 0.26 2.87 17.57
N ASP A 136 -0.25 3.96 17.00
CA ASP A 136 -1.68 4.16 16.79
C ASP A 136 -2.26 3.19 15.74
N TYR A 137 -1.48 2.90 14.70
CA TYR A 137 -1.87 1.98 13.63
C TYR A 137 -1.98 0.53 14.10
N GLU A 138 -1.10 0.11 15.00
CA GLU A 138 -1.08 -1.24 15.56
C GLU A 138 -2.40 -1.58 16.28
N GLU A 139 -3.02 -0.61 16.99
CA GLU A 139 -4.34 -0.81 17.59
C GLU A 139 -5.41 -1.14 16.55
N LYS A 140 -5.37 -0.47 15.39
CA LYS A 140 -6.28 -0.75 14.27
C LYS A 140 -6.05 -2.14 13.66
N LEU A 141 -4.79 -2.56 13.51
CA LEU A 141 -4.46 -3.91 13.03
C LEU A 141 -4.97 -4.98 14.00
N ASN A 142 -4.80 -4.78 15.30
CA ASN A 142 -5.29 -5.68 16.34
C ASN A 142 -6.83 -5.76 16.34
N GLN A 143 -7.54 -4.66 16.07
CA GLN A 143 -8.99 -4.66 15.89
C GLN A 143 -9.40 -5.51 14.68
N LEU A 144 -8.73 -5.37 13.52
CA LEU A 144 -9.01 -6.19 12.34
C LEU A 144 -8.77 -7.68 12.59
N LEU A 145 -7.70 -8.03 13.33
CA LEU A 145 -7.43 -9.41 13.73
C LEU A 145 -8.54 -9.97 14.61
N ALA A 146 -8.97 -9.23 15.63
CA ALA A 146 -10.05 -9.64 16.54
C ALA A 146 -11.38 -9.84 15.82
N GLN A 147 -11.66 -9.06 14.79
CA GLN A 147 -12.85 -9.14 13.94
C GLN A 147 -12.73 -10.19 12.83
N GLN A 148 -11.58 -10.89 12.72
CA GLN A 148 -11.30 -11.88 11.66
C GLN A 148 -11.42 -11.31 10.24
N THR A 149 -11.06 -10.03 10.06
CA THR A 149 -11.11 -9.33 8.79
C THR A 149 -10.10 -9.91 7.80
N HIS A 150 -10.47 -10.00 6.53
CA HIS A 150 -9.53 -10.35 5.45
C HIS A 150 -8.75 -9.10 5.05
N PHE A 151 -7.51 -8.97 5.49
CA PHE A 151 -6.69 -7.83 5.13
C PHE A 151 -5.25 -8.21 4.80
N VAL A 152 -4.55 -7.30 4.16
CA VAL A 152 -3.10 -7.30 3.98
C VAL A 152 -2.59 -5.88 4.11
N CYS A 153 -1.48 -5.67 4.81
CA CYS A 153 -0.84 -4.36 4.93
C CYS A 153 0.53 -4.35 4.25
N TRP A 154 0.89 -3.19 3.73
CA TRP A 154 2.24 -2.88 3.29
C TRP A 154 2.97 -2.12 4.40
N GLY A 155 4.15 -2.62 4.78
CA GLY A 155 5.04 -1.89 5.68
C GLY A 155 5.44 -2.69 6.91
N ALA A 156 5.10 -2.19 8.10
CA ALA A 156 5.47 -2.82 9.35
C ALA A 156 4.83 -4.20 9.54
N GLN A 157 5.57 -5.09 10.16
CA GLN A 157 5.10 -6.45 10.40
C GLN A 157 4.05 -6.46 11.51
N VAL A 158 2.91 -7.11 11.25
CA VAL A 158 1.92 -7.41 12.29
C VAL A 158 2.52 -8.46 13.23
N GLU A 159 2.62 -8.15 14.51
CA GLU A 159 3.24 -9.04 15.49
C GLU A 159 2.48 -10.38 15.58
N GLY A 160 3.22 -11.49 15.53
CA GLY A 160 2.66 -12.84 15.53
C GLY A 160 1.96 -13.27 14.25
N HIS A 161 1.74 -12.36 13.29
CA HIS A 161 0.97 -12.60 12.08
C HIS A 161 1.67 -12.11 10.80
N PRO A 162 2.85 -12.66 10.45
CA PRO A 162 3.61 -12.22 9.27
C PRO A 162 2.86 -12.42 7.95
N GLU A 163 1.85 -13.32 7.91
CA GLU A 163 1.04 -13.63 6.73
C GLU A 163 0.18 -12.45 6.26
N PHE A 164 -0.10 -11.48 7.12
CA PHE A 164 -0.87 -10.28 6.77
C PHE A 164 -0.01 -9.13 6.26
N THR A 165 1.32 -9.29 6.24
CA THR A 165 2.23 -8.20 5.88
C THR A 165 3.03 -8.50 4.63
N ILE A 166 3.11 -7.51 3.72
CA ILE A 166 4.06 -7.46 2.62
C ILE A 166 5.03 -6.31 2.92
N ARG A 167 6.34 -6.58 2.97
CA ARG A 167 7.35 -5.59 3.32
C ARG A 167 8.68 -5.79 2.61
N SER A 168 9.50 -4.74 2.59
CA SER A 168 10.91 -4.82 2.22
C SER A 168 11.73 -5.36 3.41
N ASN A 169 12.90 -5.93 3.12
CA ASN A 169 13.90 -6.21 4.15
C ASN A 169 14.65 -4.91 4.49
N ASN A 170 14.05 -4.10 5.35
CA ASN A 170 14.54 -2.77 5.70
C ASN A 170 15.91 -2.81 6.37
N ARG A 171 16.16 -3.80 7.25
CA ARG A 171 17.47 -3.97 7.91
C ARG A 171 18.58 -4.25 6.90
N GLN A 172 18.31 -5.11 5.92
CA GLN A 172 19.26 -5.35 4.83
C GLN A 172 19.47 -4.10 3.96
N GLY A 173 18.40 -3.32 3.71
CA GLY A 173 18.49 -2.05 2.99
C GLY A 173 19.42 -1.06 3.68
N GLY A 174 19.31 -0.90 5.01
CA GLY A 174 20.20 -0.07 5.82
C GLY A 174 21.66 -0.54 5.78
N ARG A 175 21.87 -1.84 5.89
CA ARG A 175 23.21 -2.44 5.76
C ARG A 175 23.85 -2.13 4.42
N LEU A 176 23.13 -2.35 3.32
CA LEU A 176 23.64 -2.07 1.97
C LEU A 176 23.98 -0.60 1.76
N ALA A 177 23.21 0.32 2.33
CA ALA A 177 23.51 1.75 2.29
C ALA A 177 24.81 2.08 3.03
N ALA A 178 25.02 1.53 4.23
CA ALA A 178 26.26 1.70 4.98
C ALA A 178 27.46 1.13 4.22
N GLU A 179 27.36 -0.09 3.73
CA GLU A 179 28.42 -0.76 2.96
C GLU A 179 28.81 0.04 1.72
N HIS A 180 27.81 0.62 1.02
CA HIS A 180 28.05 1.48 -0.13
C HIS A 180 28.84 2.74 0.27
N LEU A 181 28.41 3.46 1.31
CA LEU A 181 29.09 4.68 1.76
C LEU A 181 30.52 4.41 2.25
N LEU A 182 30.72 3.28 2.94
CA LEU A 182 32.04 2.85 3.42
C LEU A 182 33.04 2.60 2.27
N GLN A 183 32.58 2.16 1.08
CA GLN A 183 33.43 1.95 -0.10
C GLN A 183 34.10 3.24 -0.60
N PHE A 184 33.48 4.41 -0.32
CA PHE A 184 34.05 5.72 -0.65
C PHE A 184 35.03 6.25 0.41
N GLY A 185 35.27 5.51 1.49
CA GLY A 185 36.22 5.87 2.53
C GLY A 185 35.73 6.93 3.50
N TYR A 186 34.45 7.25 3.52
CA TYR A 186 33.90 8.18 4.51
C TYR A 186 34.06 7.67 5.93
N GLN A 187 34.27 8.59 6.89
CA GLN A 187 34.50 8.29 8.31
C GLN A 187 33.49 8.98 9.25
N SER A 188 32.69 9.91 8.72
CA SER A 188 31.66 10.62 9.49
C SER A 188 30.30 10.45 8.82
N PHE A 189 29.34 10.01 9.59
CA PHE A 189 28.05 9.51 9.09
C PHE A 189 26.90 10.14 9.84
N ALA A 190 25.76 10.28 9.15
CA ALA A 190 24.49 10.63 9.76
C ALA A 190 23.35 9.79 9.18
N PHE A 191 22.27 9.72 9.92
CA PHE A 191 20.98 9.18 9.47
C PHE A 191 19.89 10.22 9.71
N ILE A 192 19.05 10.44 8.71
CA ILE A 192 17.86 11.31 8.82
C ILE A 192 16.60 10.49 8.54
N GLY A 193 15.77 10.37 9.56
CA GLY A 193 14.55 9.58 9.61
C GLY A 193 14.20 9.18 11.04
N ILE A 194 12.94 8.84 11.31
CA ILE A 194 12.49 8.40 12.63
C ILE A 194 13.09 7.04 12.96
N ALA A 195 13.96 6.98 13.97
CA ALA A 195 14.64 5.75 14.40
C ALA A 195 14.00 5.18 15.68
N SER A 196 12.68 4.96 15.67
CA SER A 196 11.94 4.48 16.83
C SER A 196 10.77 3.54 16.44
N ALA A 197 10.04 3.04 17.44
CA ALA A 197 8.87 2.20 17.24
C ALA A 197 7.73 2.90 16.47
N HIS A 198 7.72 4.23 16.41
CA HIS A 198 6.74 5.01 15.66
C HIS A 198 6.88 4.87 14.13
N ALA A 199 8.07 4.49 13.63
CA ALA A 199 8.33 4.20 12.22
C ALA A 199 9.24 2.96 12.08
N PRO A 200 8.69 1.74 12.27
CA PRO A 200 9.47 0.49 12.32
C PRO A 200 10.35 0.26 11.11
N GLU A 201 9.90 0.60 9.89
CA GLU A 201 10.69 0.42 8.67
C GLU A 201 11.92 1.33 8.64
N PHE A 202 11.78 2.57 9.12
CA PHE A 202 12.90 3.50 9.21
C PHE A 202 13.86 3.10 10.33
N ASN A 203 13.30 2.64 11.45
CA ASN A 203 14.10 2.10 12.53
C ASN A 203 14.91 0.85 12.09
N GLU A 204 14.30 -0.10 11.38
CA GLU A 204 15.01 -1.25 10.82
C GLU A 204 16.13 -0.82 9.86
N ARG A 205 15.90 0.20 9.01
CA ARG A 205 16.95 0.78 8.14
C ARG A 205 18.09 1.35 8.96
N TYR A 206 17.76 2.12 10.01
CA TYR A 206 18.73 2.66 10.94
C TYR A 206 19.54 1.58 11.63
N GLN A 207 18.88 0.54 12.18
CA GLN A 207 19.58 -0.56 12.85
C GLN A 207 20.55 -1.28 11.91
N GLY A 208 20.11 -1.62 10.70
CA GLY A 208 20.99 -2.25 9.70
C GLY A 208 22.18 -1.36 9.30
N TYR A 209 21.94 -0.05 9.22
CA TYR A 209 22.97 0.95 8.93
C TYR A 209 24.03 1.01 10.03
N ILE A 210 23.61 1.16 11.28
CA ILE A 210 24.49 1.23 12.46
C ILE A 210 25.31 -0.05 12.64
N GLU A 211 24.68 -1.21 12.48
CA GLU A 211 25.38 -2.50 12.59
C GLU A 211 26.51 -2.65 11.58
N ALA A 212 26.26 -2.30 10.33
CA ALA A 212 27.27 -2.39 9.28
C ALA A 212 28.42 -1.39 9.50
N LEU A 213 28.14 -0.20 10.03
CA LEU A 213 29.15 0.77 10.40
C LEU A 213 29.99 0.27 11.58
N ALA A 214 29.35 -0.29 12.62
CA ALA A 214 30.02 -0.84 13.80
C ALA A 214 30.98 -2.00 13.45
N GLU A 215 30.60 -2.88 12.53
CA GLU A 215 31.43 -3.96 12.00
C GLU A 215 32.73 -3.45 11.35
N LYS A 216 32.76 -2.18 10.93
CA LYS A 216 33.94 -1.51 10.36
C LYS A 216 34.65 -0.56 11.33
N GLY A 217 34.28 -0.61 12.62
CA GLY A 217 34.94 0.14 13.66
C GLY A 217 34.44 1.59 13.80
N ILE A 218 33.33 1.95 13.17
CA ILE A 218 32.69 3.25 13.41
C ILE A 218 31.81 3.13 14.64
N ASP A 219 32.06 3.98 15.65
CA ASP A 219 31.25 4.00 16.85
C ASP A 219 29.80 4.44 16.54
N PRO A 220 28.79 3.61 16.85
CA PRO A 220 27.41 3.99 16.71
C PRO A 220 27.04 5.32 17.38
N ALA A 221 27.62 5.64 18.52
CA ALA A 221 27.40 6.90 19.24
C ALA A 221 27.93 8.14 18.50
N ALA A 222 28.86 7.95 17.56
CA ALA A 222 29.38 9.02 16.70
C ALA A 222 28.52 9.28 15.45
N VAL A 223 27.54 8.43 15.19
CA VAL A 223 26.62 8.60 14.05
C VAL A 223 25.48 9.54 14.45
N ALA A 224 25.45 10.73 13.89
CA ALA A 224 24.39 11.68 14.16
C ALA A 224 23.04 11.16 13.61
N GLN A 225 21.98 11.26 14.41
CA GLN A 225 20.63 10.88 14.02
C GLN A 225 19.67 12.03 14.26
N VAL A 226 18.82 12.34 13.28
CA VAL A 226 17.77 13.37 13.40
C VAL A 226 16.47 12.80 12.86
N ASP A 227 15.39 12.94 13.63
CA ASP A 227 14.07 12.47 13.22
C ASP A 227 13.51 13.31 12.07
N ALA A 228 12.91 12.63 11.09
CA ALA A 228 12.15 13.22 10.02
C ALA A 228 11.08 12.26 9.52
N ILE A 229 9.86 12.75 9.33
CA ILE A 229 8.80 12.05 8.59
C ILE A 229 9.12 12.06 7.09
N SER A 230 8.45 11.22 6.29
CA SER A 230 8.73 11.06 4.86
C SER A 230 8.20 12.21 4.01
N THR A 231 8.72 13.42 4.23
CA THR A 231 8.42 14.62 3.43
C THR A 231 9.70 15.38 3.08
N GLU A 232 9.67 16.17 1.99
CA GLU A 232 10.78 17.04 1.61
C GLU A 232 11.04 18.10 2.68
N GLN A 233 9.98 18.66 3.25
CA GLN A 233 10.10 19.72 4.25
C GLN A 233 10.76 19.22 5.53
N ALA A 234 10.34 18.05 6.03
CA ALA A 234 10.96 17.45 7.22
C ALA A 234 12.44 17.09 6.98
N GLY A 235 12.77 16.56 5.80
CA GLY A 235 14.17 16.32 5.40
C GLY A 235 15.00 17.59 5.37
N PHE A 236 14.44 18.70 4.86
CA PHE A 236 15.09 20.01 4.83
C PHE A 236 15.36 20.53 6.25
N GLU A 237 14.35 20.55 7.11
CA GLU A 237 14.46 21.04 8.49
C GLU A 237 15.42 20.23 9.34
N ALA A 238 15.32 18.90 9.26
CA ALA A 238 16.22 17.97 9.95
C ALA A 238 17.69 18.17 9.53
N THR A 239 17.93 18.48 8.23
CA THR A 239 19.28 18.79 7.75
C THR A 239 19.81 20.07 8.36
N LEU A 240 18.99 21.13 8.43
CA LEU A 240 19.41 22.39 9.08
C LEU A 240 19.71 22.16 10.57
N GLN A 241 18.91 21.34 11.25
CA GLN A 241 19.18 20.96 12.64
C GLN A 241 20.50 20.20 12.75
N LEU A 242 20.77 19.22 11.90
CA LEU A 242 22.00 18.43 11.86
C LEU A 242 23.23 19.34 11.68
N LEU A 243 23.20 20.24 10.70
CA LEU A 243 24.30 21.16 10.40
C LEU A 243 24.59 22.18 11.52
N ASN A 244 23.59 22.51 12.33
CA ASN A 244 23.73 23.45 13.45
C ASN A 244 24.18 22.75 14.76
N ALA A 245 24.02 21.42 14.86
CA ALA A 245 24.27 20.69 16.11
C ALA A 245 25.73 20.30 16.35
N GLY A 246 26.58 20.30 15.31
CA GLY A 246 27.96 19.83 15.47
C GLY A 246 28.75 19.73 14.16
N PRO A 247 29.79 18.89 14.14
CA PRO A 247 30.60 18.65 12.97
C PRO A 247 29.75 18.10 11.81
N GLN A 248 29.96 18.63 10.61
CA GLN A 248 29.24 18.22 9.43
C GLN A 248 29.60 16.76 9.03
N PRO A 249 28.63 15.86 8.89
CA PRO A 249 28.89 14.52 8.38
C PRO A 249 29.25 14.58 6.90
N ARG A 250 30.14 13.67 6.48
CA ARG A 250 30.54 13.54 5.05
C ARG A 250 29.60 12.60 4.28
N ALA A 251 28.84 11.78 4.98
CA ALA A 251 27.89 10.86 4.39
C ALA A 251 26.58 10.88 5.19
N ILE A 252 25.48 11.02 4.49
CA ILE A 252 24.13 11.06 5.09
C ILE A 252 23.29 9.97 4.45
N PHE A 253 22.69 9.09 5.26
CA PHE A 253 21.69 8.14 4.82
C PHE A 253 20.29 8.68 5.15
N ALA A 254 19.49 8.94 4.12
CA ALA A 254 18.10 9.35 4.25
C ALA A 254 17.18 8.12 4.31
N ALA A 255 16.25 8.10 5.25
CA ALA A 255 15.32 6.99 5.41
C ALA A 255 14.36 6.81 4.21
N SER A 256 14.10 7.87 3.42
CA SER A 256 13.29 7.82 2.19
C SER A 256 13.75 8.83 1.15
N ASP A 257 13.26 8.66 -0.10
CA ASP A 257 13.58 9.56 -1.23
C ASP A 257 13.12 10.99 -0.97
N LEU A 258 11.94 11.20 -0.38
CA LEU A 258 11.43 12.54 -0.08
C LEU A 258 12.33 13.24 0.96
N ILE A 259 12.76 12.52 2.00
CA ILE A 259 13.75 13.04 2.95
C ILE A 259 15.05 13.41 2.23
N ALA A 260 15.53 12.55 1.30
CA ALA A 260 16.77 12.80 0.55
C ALA A 260 16.66 14.07 -0.31
N ILE A 261 15.53 14.32 -0.97
CA ILE A 261 15.30 15.55 -1.72
C ILE A 261 15.37 16.76 -0.79
N GLY A 262 14.74 16.69 0.38
CA GLY A 262 14.80 17.76 1.39
C GLY A 262 16.24 18.04 1.86
N ILE A 263 17.01 16.98 2.14
CA ILE A 263 18.44 17.07 2.49
C ILE A 263 19.22 17.79 1.40
N MET A 264 19.07 17.34 0.15
CA MET A 264 19.79 17.95 -0.99
C MET A 264 19.49 19.44 -1.12
N ARG A 265 18.23 19.86 -0.99
CA ARG A 265 17.82 21.27 -1.02
C ARG A 265 18.43 22.08 0.12
N ALA A 266 18.48 21.52 1.34
CA ALA A 266 19.07 22.21 2.49
C ALA A 266 20.58 22.39 2.31
N LEU A 267 21.31 21.36 1.87
CA LEU A 267 22.74 21.41 1.61
C LEU A 267 23.06 22.43 0.51
N GLN A 268 22.33 22.42 -0.61
CA GLN A 268 22.49 23.39 -1.69
C GLN A 268 22.23 24.83 -1.22
N ASN A 269 21.23 25.07 -0.38
CA ASN A 269 20.95 26.38 0.20
C ASN A 269 22.07 26.88 1.12
N LYS A 270 22.86 25.97 1.68
CA LYS A 270 24.06 26.28 2.46
C LYS A 270 25.33 26.38 1.61
N GLY A 271 25.21 26.25 0.29
CA GLY A 271 26.34 26.31 -0.63
C GLY A 271 27.21 25.06 -0.65
N LEU A 272 26.74 23.96 -0.07
CA LEU A 272 27.43 22.67 -0.07
C LEU A 272 27.12 21.92 -1.37
N ARG A 273 28.13 21.32 -1.97
CA ARG A 273 28.03 20.53 -3.20
C ARG A 273 27.90 19.06 -2.90
N ILE A 274 27.10 18.39 -3.68
CA ILE A 274 26.88 16.95 -3.56
C ILE A 274 27.38 16.31 -4.87
N PRO A 275 28.33 15.37 -4.82
CA PRO A 275 28.84 14.65 -3.63
C PRO A 275 30.13 15.21 -3.03
N GLU A 276 30.66 16.33 -3.45
CA GLU A 276 32.03 16.80 -3.18
C GLU A 276 32.24 17.19 -1.71
N ASP A 277 31.26 17.81 -1.05
CA ASP A 277 31.32 18.34 0.31
C ASP A 277 30.63 17.45 1.31
#